data_7960c2ff079228940d9a20e43ddc4df5
#
_entry.id   7960c2ff079228940d9a20e43ddc4df5
#
_cell.length_a   1.000
_cell.length_b   1.000
_cell.length_c   1.000
_cell.angle_alpha   90.00
_cell.angle_beta   90.00
_cell.angle_gamma   90.00
#
_symmetry.space_group_name_H-M   'P 1'
#
loop_
_entity.id
_entity.type
_entity.pdbx_description
1 polymer ?
#
loop_
_entity_poly.entity_id
_entity_poly.type
_entity_poly.pdbx_seq_one_letter_code
_entity_poly.pdbx_strand_id
1 'polypeptide(L)'
;MILVKASSSFGEEDVDGINKDSSSSSSSSSYRQPSNQSLGASSRLESVHKKPLFTLGVFADAQYADKENGTYGTRNKYFRDAKERLKNCLNEFSENAHALACVINLGDLYDGYNEDSAENLYFRDASSWSEEVKARNVKEFNEMVEITEKSLTKDLKLVSVLGNHDMAVTREVFKQKMNFGEDDYYKVELPRNWVLLCLDTTDMNPRYVEENSEAWKEGHAWLASKTEEFKKRNAKPWSGGIASVQFNWLKEQVDLAEKEGKKVIVCSHNALAPGSAREGMVAWNADVISSYFESKSETVKVCVAGHDHPGGYIQRGNVHYVTIEAMLEADCGTSYGYLEVYEHECILRGVGACKSRRMRTSEWGRFTGIANFGMLTGDIDVIDSNDPEEEKLADWINDQLRTPSSASFSSDDSDDLIIRR
;
A
#
# COMPACT_ATOMS: atom_id res chain seq x y z
N MET A 1 -31.60 5.05 39.89
CA MET A 1 -32.39 6.03 40.62
C MET A 1 -31.46 7.19 40.88
N ILE A 2 -31.38 8.16 40.03
CA ILE A 2 -32.16 9.39 39.92
C ILE A 2 -32.08 9.90 38.49
N LEU A 3 -33.24 10.07 37.88
CA LEU A 3 -33.48 10.89 36.70
C LEU A 3 -33.44 12.37 37.10
N VAL A 4 -32.91 13.23 36.21
CA VAL A 4 -33.46 14.59 36.10
C VAL A 4 -33.61 14.91 34.62
N LYS A 5 -34.84 15.22 34.29
CA LYS A 5 -35.39 15.70 33.01
C LYS A 5 -35.39 17.23 32.96
N ALA A 6 -35.57 17.67 31.71
CA ALA A 6 -36.38 18.86 31.32
C ALA A 6 -35.58 20.15 31.17
N SER A 7 -35.85 21.06 30.28
CA SER A 7 -36.84 21.30 29.23
C SER A 7 -36.62 22.74 28.74
N SER A 8 -36.70 22.94 27.41
CA SER A 8 -37.49 23.93 26.66
C SER A 8 -37.54 25.36 27.22
N SER A 9 -37.35 26.42 26.41
CA SER A 9 -38.31 26.91 25.47
C SER A 9 -37.97 28.33 24.97
N PHE A 10 -38.27 28.60 23.73
CA PHE A 10 -38.91 29.78 23.14
C PHE A 10 -38.30 31.18 23.24
N GLY A 11 -38.32 31.84 22.07
CA GLY A 11 -38.38 33.27 21.87
C GLY A 11 -38.12 33.69 20.44
N GLU A 12 -39.18 33.70 19.62
CA GLU A 12 -39.29 34.50 18.40
C GLU A 12 -39.48 35.98 18.79
N GLU A 13 -38.95 36.89 17.99
CA GLU A 13 -39.61 38.18 17.70
C GLU A 13 -39.10 38.75 16.36
N ASP A 14 -40.08 38.92 15.47
CA ASP A 14 -40.07 39.75 14.27
C ASP A 14 -39.96 41.24 14.63
N VAL A 15 -39.46 42.08 13.73
CA VAL A 15 -40.10 43.36 13.34
C VAL A 15 -39.57 43.86 11.97
N ASP A 16 -40.52 44.16 11.11
CA ASP A 16 -40.63 44.92 9.88
C ASP A 16 -39.75 46.17 9.71
N GLY A 17 -39.33 46.48 8.45
CA GLY A 17 -40.06 47.47 7.73
C GLY A 17 -39.26 48.53 7.00
N ILE A 18 -39.68 48.79 5.77
CA ILE A 18 -39.78 50.08 5.07
C ILE A 18 -38.75 50.39 3.94
N ASN A 19 -39.33 50.31 2.75
CA ASN A 19 -39.10 51.00 1.50
C ASN A 19 -38.44 52.37 1.48
N LYS A 20 -37.65 52.66 0.44
CA LYS A 20 -38.07 53.66 -0.57
C LYS A 20 -37.18 53.75 -1.83
N ASP A 21 -37.90 53.94 -2.94
CA ASP A 21 -37.54 54.21 -4.30
C ASP A 21 -36.53 55.33 -4.54
N SER A 22 -35.77 55.21 -5.63
CA SER A 22 -35.68 56.30 -6.60
C SER A 22 -35.10 55.83 -7.94
N SER A 23 -35.86 56.10 -8.95
CA SER A 23 -35.67 55.99 -10.38
C SER A 23 -34.65 56.97 -10.94
N SER A 24 -33.88 56.61 -11.96
CA SER A 24 -33.57 57.52 -13.08
C SER A 24 -33.17 56.74 -14.34
N SER A 25 -33.84 57.10 -15.37
CA SER A 25 -33.79 56.67 -16.77
C SER A 25 -32.57 57.24 -17.49
N SER A 26 -31.97 56.54 -18.45
CA SER A 26 -31.72 57.08 -19.82
C SER A 26 -31.10 56.06 -20.78
N SER A 27 -31.85 55.86 -21.86
CA SER A 27 -31.50 55.83 -23.31
C SER A 27 -30.55 54.78 -23.86
N SER A 28 -31.21 53.91 -24.58
CA SER A 28 -30.99 53.23 -25.87
C SER A 28 -29.71 53.51 -26.67
N SER A 29 -29.06 52.42 -27.04
CA SER A 29 -28.40 52.26 -28.33
C SER A 29 -28.43 50.80 -28.75
N SER A 30 -29.17 50.53 -29.80
CA SER A 30 -29.33 49.24 -30.45
C SER A 30 -28.10 48.90 -31.30
N TYR A 31 -27.39 47.85 -30.94
CA TYR A 31 -26.54 47.11 -31.87
C TYR A 31 -27.08 45.69 -32.04
N ARG A 32 -27.53 45.42 -33.26
CA ARG A 32 -27.88 44.04 -33.70
C ARG A 32 -26.56 43.24 -33.77
N GLN A 33 -26.47 42.16 -33.03
CA GLN A 33 -25.53 41.09 -33.29
C GLN A 33 -26.17 40.06 -34.24
N PRO A 34 -25.35 39.45 -35.12
CA PRO A 34 -25.84 38.40 -36.02
C PRO A 34 -26.05 37.11 -35.25
N SER A 35 -27.14 36.42 -35.60
CA SER A 35 -27.51 35.12 -35.11
C SER A 35 -26.46 34.08 -35.42
N ASN A 36 -25.67 33.68 -34.42
CA ASN A 36 -24.91 32.43 -34.46
C ASN A 36 -25.85 31.29 -34.12
N GLN A 37 -26.16 30.52 -35.12
CA GLN A 37 -26.74 29.20 -34.93
C GLN A 37 -25.77 28.36 -34.09
N SER A 38 -26.18 28.03 -32.90
CA SER A 38 -25.49 27.08 -32.00
C SER A 38 -25.56 25.70 -32.65
N LEU A 39 -24.44 25.27 -33.19
CA LEU A 39 -24.15 23.86 -33.35
C LEU A 39 -23.98 23.24 -31.92
N GLY A 40 -25.10 22.83 -31.38
CA GLY A 40 -25.15 22.03 -30.17
C GLY A 40 -24.68 20.63 -30.46
N ALA A 41 -23.49 20.32 -30.06
CA ALA A 41 -23.07 18.97 -29.75
C ALA A 41 -21.96 19.06 -28.70
N SER A 42 -22.31 19.58 -27.51
CA SER A 42 -21.61 19.24 -26.32
C SER A 42 -21.90 17.77 -26.03
N SER A 43 -21.14 16.86 -26.66
CA SER A 43 -21.04 15.50 -26.15
C SER A 43 -20.39 15.63 -24.78
N ARG A 44 -21.21 15.75 -23.75
CA ARG A 44 -20.82 15.33 -22.42
C ARG A 44 -20.39 13.88 -22.57
N LEU A 45 -19.07 13.65 -22.60
CA LEU A 45 -18.48 12.40 -22.20
C LEU A 45 -18.85 12.25 -20.73
N GLU A 46 -20.06 11.78 -20.47
CA GLU A 46 -20.36 11.12 -19.21
C GLU A 46 -19.34 9.99 -19.13
N SER A 47 -18.33 10.14 -18.29
CA SER A 47 -17.52 9.04 -17.86
C SER A 47 -18.48 8.06 -17.22
N VAL A 48 -18.91 7.06 -17.99
CA VAL A 48 -19.62 5.91 -17.47
C VAL A 48 -18.64 5.31 -16.47
N HIS A 49 -18.81 5.62 -15.19
CA HIS A 49 -18.04 4.98 -14.11
C HIS A 49 -18.40 3.50 -14.17
N LYS A 50 -17.58 2.73 -14.86
CA LYS A 50 -17.74 1.29 -14.89
C LYS A 50 -17.62 0.83 -13.42
N LYS A 51 -18.61 0.05 -12.98
CA LYS A 51 -18.55 -0.57 -11.68
C LYS A 51 -17.31 -1.47 -11.60
N PRO A 52 -16.53 -1.48 -10.50
CA PRO A 52 -15.42 -2.40 -10.36
C PRO A 52 -15.89 -3.85 -10.47
N LEU A 53 -15.04 -4.72 -10.96
CA LEU A 53 -15.26 -6.17 -10.97
C LEU A 53 -15.41 -6.69 -9.55
N PHE A 54 -14.58 -6.18 -8.65
CA PHE A 54 -14.62 -6.34 -7.20
C PHE A 54 -13.71 -5.31 -6.54
N THR A 55 -13.82 -5.19 -5.22
CA THR A 55 -13.00 -4.31 -4.39
C THR A 55 -12.41 -5.08 -3.22
N LEU A 56 -11.19 -4.74 -2.80
CA LEU A 56 -10.52 -5.24 -1.62
C LEU A 56 -10.30 -4.09 -0.65
N GLY A 57 -10.57 -4.29 0.65
CA GLY A 57 -10.09 -3.39 1.69
C GLY A 57 -8.61 -3.69 1.95
N VAL A 58 -7.78 -2.68 2.19
CA VAL A 58 -6.35 -2.88 2.51
C VAL A 58 -5.91 -1.93 3.61
N PHE A 59 -5.13 -2.43 4.57
CA PHE A 59 -4.44 -1.63 5.59
C PHE A 59 -3.12 -2.27 5.99
N ALA A 60 -2.23 -1.49 6.60
CA ALA A 60 -0.90 -1.92 7.01
C ALA A 60 -0.47 -1.27 8.31
N ASP A 61 0.39 -1.95 9.06
CA ASP A 61 1.22 -1.39 10.13
C ASP A 61 0.40 -0.61 11.16
N ALA A 62 -0.62 -1.25 11.75
CA ALA A 62 -1.37 -0.68 12.86
C ALA A 62 -0.48 -0.54 14.10
N GLN A 63 0.41 -1.50 14.34
CA GLN A 63 1.49 -1.50 15.34
C GLN A 63 1.07 -1.02 16.72
N TYR A 64 0.00 -1.60 17.26
CA TYR A 64 -0.42 -1.31 18.62
C TYR A 64 0.65 -1.73 19.64
N ALA A 65 0.90 -0.88 20.61
CA ALA A 65 1.59 -1.21 21.84
C ALA A 65 1.09 -0.32 23.00
N ASP A 66 1.16 -0.82 24.22
CA ASP A 66 0.95 0.02 25.41
C ASP A 66 2.20 0.89 25.68
N LYS A 67 2.51 1.74 24.71
CA LYS A 67 3.57 2.76 24.72
C LYS A 67 2.95 4.14 24.52
N GLU A 68 3.59 5.17 25.08
CA GLU A 68 3.15 6.55 24.87
C GLU A 68 3.18 6.92 23.38
N ASN A 69 2.13 7.62 22.93
CA ASN A 69 2.17 8.29 21.64
C ASN A 69 3.20 9.42 21.69
N GLY A 70 3.90 9.65 20.60
CA GLY A 70 4.91 10.71 20.57
C GLY A 70 5.80 10.69 19.36
N THR A 71 6.77 11.59 19.33
CA THR A 71 7.76 11.66 18.25
C THR A 71 8.90 10.69 18.52
N TYR A 72 9.10 9.76 17.62
CA TYR A 72 10.16 8.76 17.62
C TYR A 72 11.06 8.98 16.40
N GLY A 73 12.27 9.46 16.65
CA GLY A 73 13.13 9.94 15.57
C GLY A 73 12.55 11.21 14.92
N THR A 74 12.18 11.14 13.65
CA THR A 74 11.61 12.25 12.89
C THR A 74 10.10 12.13 12.66
N ARG A 75 9.43 11.11 13.23
CA ARG A 75 8.02 10.80 12.96
C ARG A 75 7.22 10.61 14.22
N ASN A 76 5.95 11.02 14.16
CA ASN A 76 5.00 10.71 15.21
C ASN A 76 4.58 9.25 15.09
N LYS A 77 4.48 8.56 16.23
CA LYS A 77 3.94 7.21 16.34
C LYS A 77 2.80 7.21 17.37
N TYR A 78 1.70 6.59 16.99
CA TYR A 78 0.46 6.63 17.75
C TYR A 78 0.10 5.23 18.26
N PHE A 79 1.00 4.66 19.07
CA PHE A 79 0.93 3.26 19.52
C PHE A 79 -0.38 2.94 20.24
N ARG A 80 -0.79 3.74 21.24
CA ARG A 80 -2.02 3.50 22.00
C ARG A 80 -3.27 3.78 21.19
N ASP A 81 -3.22 4.72 20.26
CA ASP A 81 -4.36 5.07 19.42
C ASP A 81 -4.66 4.00 18.37
N ALA A 82 -3.69 3.11 18.08
CA ALA A 82 -3.80 2.09 17.04
C ALA A 82 -5.03 1.19 17.20
N LYS A 83 -5.47 0.91 18.43
CA LYS A 83 -6.72 0.17 18.71
C LYS A 83 -7.95 0.85 18.12
N GLU A 84 -8.12 2.13 18.43
CA GLU A 84 -9.28 2.87 17.95
C GLU A 84 -9.21 3.12 16.44
N ARG A 85 -8.00 3.36 15.91
CA ARG A 85 -7.76 3.51 14.48
C ARG A 85 -8.11 2.25 13.71
N LEU A 86 -7.63 1.08 14.18
CA LEU A 86 -7.95 -0.21 13.57
C LEU A 86 -9.44 -0.50 13.65
N LYS A 87 -10.05 -0.29 14.82
CA LYS A 87 -11.48 -0.48 15.02
C LYS A 87 -12.31 0.36 14.04
N ASN A 88 -11.99 1.64 13.88
CA ASN A 88 -12.69 2.54 12.98
C ASN A 88 -12.51 2.11 11.51
N CYS A 89 -11.30 1.72 11.11
CA CYS A 89 -11.00 1.16 9.79
C CYS A 89 -11.84 -0.09 9.49
N LEU A 90 -11.90 -1.04 10.43
CA LEU A 90 -12.63 -2.30 10.24
C LEU A 90 -14.16 -2.10 10.28
N ASN A 91 -14.66 -1.17 11.07
CA ASN A 91 -16.07 -0.79 11.06
C ASN A 91 -16.46 -0.18 9.70
N GLU A 92 -15.63 0.72 9.15
CA GLU A 92 -15.84 1.30 7.83
C GLU A 92 -15.88 0.22 6.73
N PHE A 93 -14.96 -0.75 6.77
CA PHE A 93 -15.02 -1.90 5.87
C PHE A 93 -16.27 -2.75 6.07
N SER A 94 -16.71 -2.92 7.30
CA SER A 94 -17.93 -3.68 7.63
C SER A 94 -19.21 -3.00 7.14
N GLU A 95 -19.29 -1.68 7.23
CA GLU A 95 -20.39 -0.89 6.67
C GLU A 95 -20.46 -1.00 5.15
N ASN A 96 -19.30 -1.17 4.48
CA ASN A 96 -19.17 -1.35 3.06
C ASN A 96 -18.98 -2.82 2.62
N ALA A 97 -19.24 -3.79 3.49
CA ALA A 97 -18.96 -5.21 3.27
C ALA A 97 -19.58 -5.78 1.96
N HIS A 98 -20.75 -5.28 1.57
CA HIS A 98 -21.45 -5.69 0.35
C HIS A 98 -20.68 -5.38 -0.95
N ALA A 99 -19.73 -4.45 -0.89
CA ALA A 99 -18.88 -4.06 -2.02
C ALA A 99 -17.49 -4.74 -1.99
N LEU A 100 -17.12 -5.39 -0.88
CA LEU A 100 -15.79 -5.95 -0.67
C LEU A 100 -15.77 -7.47 -0.88
N ALA A 101 -14.76 -7.97 -1.57
CA ALA A 101 -14.48 -9.40 -1.68
C ALA A 101 -13.74 -9.94 -0.44
N CYS A 102 -12.83 -9.16 0.12
CA CYS A 102 -12.15 -9.41 1.39
C CYS A 102 -11.44 -8.14 1.89
N VAL A 103 -10.91 -8.19 3.10
CA VAL A 103 -10.00 -7.18 3.68
C VAL A 103 -8.62 -7.80 3.82
N ILE A 104 -7.57 -7.06 3.46
CA ILE A 104 -6.18 -7.47 3.55
C ILE A 104 -5.48 -6.69 4.66
N ASN A 105 -4.97 -7.41 5.66
CA ASN A 105 -4.00 -6.92 6.62
C ASN A 105 -2.59 -7.24 6.09
N LEU A 106 -1.80 -6.21 5.84
CA LEU A 106 -0.45 -6.34 5.28
C LEU A 106 0.65 -6.55 6.34
N GLY A 107 0.26 -6.99 7.53
CA GLY A 107 1.17 -7.32 8.62
C GLY A 107 1.41 -6.18 9.62
N ASP A 108 2.19 -6.48 10.64
CA ASP A 108 2.50 -5.60 11.76
C ASP A 108 1.25 -5.06 12.45
N LEU A 109 0.38 -6.00 12.88
CA LEU A 109 -0.86 -5.68 13.57
C LEU A 109 -0.60 -5.03 14.93
N TYR A 110 0.45 -5.45 15.62
CA TYR A 110 0.93 -4.90 16.87
C TYR A 110 2.45 -4.68 16.81
N ASP A 111 3.00 -3.87 17.74
CA ASP A 111 4.42 -3.46 17.69
C ASP A 111 5.35 -4.49 18.32
N GLY A 112 4.83 -5.30 19.23
CA GLY A 112 5.64 -6.16 20.05
C GLY A 112 6.50 -5.37 21.05
N TYR A 113 6.82 -6.00 22.16
CA TYR A 113 7.70 -5.45 23.19
C TYR A 113 8.94 -6.31 23.35
N ASN A 114 10.08 -5.68 23.56
CA ASN A 114 11.29 -6.35 23.98
C ASN A 114 11.93 -5.59 25.15
N GLU A 115 12.76 -6.29 25.94
CA GLU A 115 13.41 -5.74 27.15
C GLU A 115 14.63 -4.89 26.84
N ASP A 116 15.12 -4.90 25.63
CA ASP A 116 16.38 -4.29 25.28
C ASP A 116 16.25 -2.79 24.98
N SER A 117 17.26 -2.04 25.44
CA SER A 117 17.42 -0.62 25.15
C SER A 117 17.47 -0.35 23.64
N ALA A 118 17.21 0.89 23.26
CA ALA A 118 17.02 1.40 21.90
C ALA A 118 17.99 0.89 20.81
N GLU A 119 19.10 0.27 21.16
CA GLU A 119 20.13 -0.22 20.21
C GLU A 119 19.89 -1.66 19.73
N ASN A 120 19.08 -2.46 20.44
CA ASN A 120 18.82 -3.89 20.13
C ASN A 120 17.34 -4.20 19.87
N LEU A 121 16.56 -3.19 19.60
CA LEU A 121 15.10 -3.17 19.68
C LEU A 121 14.34 -4.20 18.85
N TYR A 122 14.93 -4.87 17.88
CA TYR A 122 14.11 -5.61 16.92
C TYR A 122 14.55 -7.08 16.72
N PHE A 123 15.52 -7.63 17.46
CA PHE A 123 16.23 -8.74 16.84
C PHE A 123 16.81 -9.81 17.78
N ARG A 124 16.20 -10.07 18.91
CA ARG A 124 16.45 -11.32 19.62
C ARG A 124 15.40 -12.35 19.28
N ASP A 125 15.83 -13.59 19.19
CA ASP A 125 14.94 -14.74 19.23
C ASP A 125 13.94 -14.57 20.39
N ALA A 126 12.65 -14.59 20.08
CA ALA A 126 11.58 -14.46 21.07
C ALA A 126 11.70 -15.53 22.18
N SER A 127 12.38 -16.66 21.92
CA SER A 127 12.67 -17.69 22.91
C SER A 127 13.55 -17.20 24.05
N SER A 128 14.40 -16.19 23.81
CA SER A 128 15.33 -15.62 24.81
C SER A 128 14.69 -14.56 25.72
N TRP A 129 13.42 -14.16 25.44
CA TRP A 129 12.74 -13.14 26.23
C TRP A 129 12.23 -13.68 27.56
N SER A 130 12.13 -12.80 28.57
CA SER A 130 11.51 -13.15 29.83
C SER A 130 10.04 -13.55 29.64
N GLU A 131 9.53 -14.35 30.55
CA GLU A 131 8.11 -14.77 30.52
C GLU A 131 7.17 -13.57 30.67
N GLU A 132 7.61 -12.50 31.33
CA GLU A 132 6.85 -11.25 31.45
C GLU A 132 6.68 -10.57 30.08
N VAL A 133 7.76 -10.46 29.29
CA VAL A 133 7.73 -9.90 27.93
C VAL A 133 6.90 -10.75 27.00
N LYS A 134 7.06 -12.07 27.04
CA LYS A 134 6.23 -13.00 26.25
C LYS A 134 4.74 -12.84 26.57
N ALA A 135 4.39 -12.82 27.87
CA ALA A 135 3.01 -12.66 28.31
C ALA A 135 2.43 -11.31 27.88
N ARG A 136 3.22 -10.24 27.94
CA ARG A 136 2.82 -8.92 27.47
C ARG A 136 2.56 -8.92 25.95
N ASN A 137 3.45 -9.49 25.15
CA ASN A 137 3.28 -9.60 23.70
C ASN A 137 2.02 -10.37 23.32
N VAL A 138 1.79 -11.51 23.97
CA VAL A 138 0.58 -12.31 23.76
C VAL A 138 -0.69 -11.52 24.14
N LYS A 139 -0.64 -10.76 25.24
CA LYS A 139 -1.76 -9.91 25.67
C LYS A 139 -2.06 -8.82 24.62
N GLU A 140 -1.06 -8.04 24.22
CA GLU A 140 -1.21 -6.94 23.26
C GLU A 140 -1.69 -7.47 21.91
N PHE A 141 -1.15 -8.60 21.45
CA PHE A 141 -1.60 -9.28 20.24
C PHE A 141 -3.07 -9.71 20.34
N ASN A 142 -3.46 -10.40 21.44
CA ASN A 142 -4.84 -10.82 21.65
C ASN A 142 -5.84 -9.65 21.67
N GLU A 143 -5.44 -8.50 22.22
CA GLU A 143 -6.27 -7.28 22.21
C GLU A 143 -6.55 -6.80 20.79
N MET A 144 -5.56 -6.88 19.90
CA MET A 144 -5.72 -6.52 18.48
C MET A 144 -6.55 -7.55 17.71
N VAL A 145 -6.36 -8.83 17.98
CA VAL A 145 -7.19 -9.92 17.42
C VAL A 145 -8.66 -9.73 17.83
N GLU A 146 -8.91 -9.46 19.12
CA GLU A 146 -10.27 -9.22 19.62
C GLU A 146 -10.95 -8.03 18.92
N ILE A 147 -10.20 -6.96 18.64
CA ILE A 147 -10.70 -5.82 17.86
C ILE A 147 -11.07 -6.27 16.45
N THR A 148 -10.23 -7.07 15.78
CA THR A 148 -10.53 -7.55 14.43
C THR A 148 -11.79 -8.42 14.41
N GLU A 149 -11.94 -9.32 15.37
CA GLU A 149 -13.10 -10.22 15.48
C GLU A 149 -14.41 -9.48 15.78
N LYS A 150 -14.34 -8.39 16.59
CA LYS A 150 -15.52 -7.62 16.97
C LYS A 150 -15.93 -6.57 15.97
N SER A 151 -14.98 -6.01 15.23
CA SER A 151 -15.24 -4.88 14.33
C SER A 151 -15.48 -5.33 12.90
N LEU A 152 -14.95 -6.48 12.48
CA LEU A 152 -15.20 -6.99 11.15
C LEU A 152 -16.45 -7.87 11.14
N THR A 153 -17.36 -7.61 10.21
CA THR A 153 -18.56 -8.46 10.03
C THR A 153 -18.17 -9.88 9.62
N LYS A 154 -18.91 -10.88 10.10
CA LYS A 154 -18.59 -12.30 9.87
C LYS A 154 -18.60 -12.74 8.41
N ASP A 155 -19.32 -12.02 7.57
CA ASP A 155 -19.42 -12.32 6.14
C ASP A 155 -18.23 -11.79 5.34
N LEU A 156 -17.37 -10.95 5.97
CA LEU A 156 -16.22 -10.34 5.33
C LEU A 156 -14.92 -11.01 5.81
N LYS A 157 -14.26 -11.71 4.90
CA LYS A 157 -13.02 -12.43 5.21
C LYS A 157 -11.86 -11.45 5.45
N LEU A 158 -11.15 -11.62 6.58
CA LEU A 158 -9.83 -11.03 6.77
C LEU A 158 -8.76 -11.97 6.20
N VAL A 159 -7.91 -11.42 5.35
CA VAL A 159 -6.72 -12.07 4.79
C VAL A 159 -5.52 -11.36 5.39
N SER A 160 -4.58 -12.07 5.98
CA SER A 160 -3.41 -11.46 6.63
C SER A 160 -2.12 -12.00 6.06
N VAL A 161 -1.07 -11.21 6.08
CA VAL A 161 0.32 -11.65 5.92
C VAL A 161 1.09 -11.39 7.20
N LEU A 162 2.18 -12.12 7.40
CA LEU A 162 3.08 -11.96 8.55
C LEU A 162 3.97 -10.73 8.36
N GLY A 163 3.97 -9.83 9.36
CA GLY A 163 4.95 -8.77 9.48
C GLY A 163 6.10 -9.14 10.43
N ASN A 164 7.15 -8.36 10.44
CA ASN A 164 8.30 -8.63 11.30
C ASN A 164 8.01 -8.38 12.79
N HIS A 165 7.13 -7.44 13.11
CA HIS A 165 6.68 -7.21 14.48
C HIS A 165 5.74 -8.32 14.98
N ASP A 166 4.98 -8.94 14.09
CA ASP A 166 4.09 -10.06 14.41
C ASP A 166 4.89 -11.28 14.93
N MET A 167 6.19 -11.36 14.64
CA MET A 167 7.09 -12.39 15.15
C MET A 167 7.45 -12.22 16.65
N ALA A 168 6.95 -11.19 17.32
CA ALA A 168 7.06 -11.05 18.76
C ALA A 168 6.15 -12.02 19.55
N VAL A 169 5.21 -12.69 18.89
CA VAL A 169 4.59 -13.96 19.32
C VAL A 169 5.11 -15.10 18.45
N THR A 170 4.88 -16.36 18.86
CA THR A 170 5.27 -17.47 17.98
C THR A 170 4.40 -17.55 16.73
N ARG A 171 4.93 -18.10 15.64
CA ARG A 171 4.17 -18.34 14.41
C ARG A 171 2.89 -19.12 14.67
N GLU A 172 2.96 -20.14 15.54
CA GLU A 172 1.82 -20.98 15.89
C GLU A 172 0.70 -20.17 16.55
N VAL A 173 1.06 -19.28 17.49
CA VAL A 173 0.09 -18.39 18.14
C VAL A 173 -0.53 -17.44 17.12
N PHE A 174 0.28 -16.84 16.25
CA PHE A 174 -0.23 -15.94 15.21
C PHE A 174 -1.16 -16.69 14.25
N LYS A 175 -0.71 -17.82 13.72
CA LYS A 175 -1.50 -18.63 12.76
C LYS A 175 -2.84 -19.08 13.36
N GLN A 176 -2.82 -19.57 14.59
CA GLN A 176 -4.04 -20.00 15.28
C GLN A 176 -5.05 -18.85 15.44
N LYS A 177 -4.58 -17.66 15.80
CA LYS A 177 -5.45 -16.52 16.10
C LYS A 177 -5.92 -15.78 14.85
N MET A 178 -5.07 -15.70 13.84
CA MET A 178 -5.39 -15.01 12.59
C MET A 178 -6.01 -15.94 11.54
N ASN A 179 -6.32 -17.18 11.94
CA ASN A 179 -6.99 -18.18 11.11
C ASN A 179 -6.22 -18.49 9.80
N PHE A 180 -4.89 -18.57 9.91
CA PHE A 180 -4.03 -19.07 8.84
C PHE A 180 -4.23 -20.57 8.63
N GLY A 181 -3.93 -21.04 7.42
CA GLY A 181 -3.81 -22.46 7.12
C GLY A 181 -2.55 -23.10 7.72
N GLU A 182 -2.18 -24.27 7.21
CA GLU A 182 -0.94 -24.96 7.64
C GLU A 182 0.31 -24.18 7.22
N ASP A 183 0.29 -23.58 6.03
CA ASP A 183 1.40 -22.82 5.49
C ASP A 183 1.32 -21.33 5.87
N ASP A 184 2.47 -20.67 5.95
CA ASP A 184 2.61 -19.23 6.25
C ASP A 184 2.39 -18.35 5.01
N TYR A 185 2.30 -18.97 3.84
CA TYR A 185 1.96 -18.37 2.55
C TYR A 185 0.85 -19.19 1.90
N TYR A 186 -0.06 -18.53 1.22
CA TYR A 186 -1.26 -19.19 0.72
C TYR A 186 -1.94 -18.42 -0.41
N LYS A 187 -2.93 -19.07 -0.99
CA LYS A 187 -3.74 -18.56 -2.09
C LYS A 187 -5.18 -18.30 -1.65
N VAL A 188 -5.77 -17.21 -2.16
CA VAL A 188 -7.19 -16.90 -2.03
C VAL A 188 -7.79 -16.70 -3.42
N GLU A 189 -8.83 -17.46 -3.76
CA GLU A 189 -9.58 -17.23 -4.99
C GLU A 189 -10.40 -15.94 -4.86
N LEU A 190 -10.30 -15.07 -5.86
CA LEU A 190 -11.03 -13.81 -5.95
C LEU A 190 -12.10 -13.88 -7.06
N PRO A 191 -13.10 -12.99 -7.04
CA PRO A 191 -14.09 -12.93 -8.11
C PRO A 191 -13.47 -12.68 -9.48
N ARG A 192 -14.20 -13.02 -10.54
CA ARG A 192 -13.87 -12.67 -11.95
C ARG A 192 -12.52 -13.20 -12.42
N ASN A 193 -12.16 -14.42 -12.08
CA ASN A 193 -10.90 -15.07 -12.48
C ASN A 193 -9.64 -14.33 -11.99
N TRP A 194 -9.69 -13.81 -10.78
CA TRP A 194 -8.51 -13.28 -10.10
C TRP A 194 -8.11 -14.18 -8.93
N VAL A 195 -6.84 -14.09 -8.57
CA VAL A 195 -6.23 -14.82 -7.44
C VAL A 195 -5.42 -13.83 -6.62
N LEU A 196 -5.50 -13.94 -5.30
CA LEU A 196 -4.62 -13.26 -4.36
C LEU A 196 -3.60 -14.28 -3.83
N LEU A 197 -2.31 -14.00 -4.01
CA LEU A 197 -1.21 -14.77 -3.43
C LEU A 197 -0.66 -13.99 -2.23
N CYS A 198 -0.72 -14.61 -1.06
CA CYS A 198 -0.24 -14.08 0.20
C CYS A 198 1.14 -14.66 0.49
N LEU A 199 2.16 -13.82 0.62
CA LEU A 199 3.54 -14.24 0.81
C LEU A 199 4.03 -13.90 2.21
N ASP A 200 4.81 -14.81 2.80
CA ASP A 200 5.58 -14.57 4.01
C ASP A 200 6.97 -14.07 3.66
N THR A 201 7.23 -12.78 3.85
CA THR A 201 8.56 -12.19 3.64
C THR A 201 9.47 -12.29 4.86
N THR A 202 9.05 -12.95 5.93
CA THR A 202 9.90 -13.30 7.07
C THR A 202 10.57 -14.67 6.90
N ASP A 203 10.15 -15.44 5.91
CA ASP A 203 10.50 -16.83 5.63
C ASP A 203 12.01 -17.08 5.45
N MET A 204 12.76 -16.13 4.89
CA MET A 204 14.21 -16.29 4.68
C MET A 204 15.06 -15.60 5.77
N ASN A 205 14.46 -14.96 6.77
CA ASN A 205 15.23 -14.30 7.81
C ASN A 205 15.56 -15.30 8.94
N PRO A 206 16.86 -15.61 9.20
CA PRO A 206 17.27 -16.57 10.23
C PRO A 206 16.79 -16.26 11.65
N ARG A 207 16.29 -15.05 11.89
CA ARG A 207 15.74 -14.62 13.20
C ARG A 207 14.28 -14.99 13.41
N TYR A 208 13.57 -15.29 12.31
CA TYR A 208 12.13 -15.52 12.31
C TYR A 208 11.75 -16.96 11.95
N VAL A 209 12.71 -17.76 11.56
CA VAL A 209 12.52 -19.17 11.19
C VAL A 209 13.24 -20.10 12.16
N GLU A 210 12.80 -21.35 12.21
CA GLU A 210 13.36 -22.37 13.09
C GLU A 210 14.86 -22.58 12.79
N GLU A 211 15.66 -22.58 13.83
CA GLU A 211 17.10 -22.79 13.74
C GLU A 211 17.42 -24.14 13.08
N ASN A 212 18.38 -24.16 12.16
CA ASN A 212 18.79 -25.31 11.37
C ASN A 212 17.75 -25.80 10.34
N SER A 213 16.60 -25.13 10.17
CA SER A 213 15.71 -25.38 9.04
C SER A 213 16.38 -25.06 7.68
N GLU A 214 15.82 -25.51 6.59
CA GLU A 214 16.36 -25.19 5.25
C GLU A 214 16.27 -23.67 4.96
N ALA A 215 15.17 -23.01 5.35
CA ALA A 215 15.01 -21.56 5.23
C ALA A 215 16.05 -20.79 6.05
N TRP A 216 16.36 -21.25 7.28
CA TRP A 216 17.42 -20.70 8.12
C TRP A 216 18.79 -20.80 7.46
N LYS A 217 19.14 -21.97 6.91
CA LYS A 217 20.40 -22.21 6.20
C LYS A 217 20.49 -21.34 4.96
N GLU A 218 19.42 -21.26 4.20
CA GLU A 218 19.33 -20.44 2.99
C GLU A 218 19.52 -18.95 3.32
N GLY A 219 18.85 -18.43 4.35
CA GLY A 219 19.00 -17.06 4.81
C GLY A 219 20.44 -16.73 5.22
N HIS A 220 21.09 -17.60 5.99
CA HIS A 220 22.51 -17.44 6.34
C HIS A 220 23.42 -17.48 5.12
N ALA A 221 23.20 -18.42 4.19
CA ALA A 221 23.98 -18.52 2.96
C ALA A 221 23.80 -17.28 2.07
N TRP A 222 22.57 -16.76 1.99
CA TRP A 222 22.28 -15.54 1.24
C TRP A 222 23.01 -14.34 1.88
N LEU A 223 22.92 -14.15 3.19
CA LEU A 223 23.63 -13.08 3.90
C LEU A 223 25.15 -13.22 3.73
N ALA A 224 25.69 -14.43 3.81
CA ALA A 224 27.13 -14.67 3.62
C ALA A 224 27.59 -14.36 2.18
N SER A 225 26.74 -14.48 1.20
CA SER A 225 27.03 -14.16 -0.22
C SER A 225 27.10 -12.66 -0.51
N LYS A 226 26.70 -11.79 0.41
CA LYS A 226 26.62 -10.33 0.22
C LYS A 226 27.79 -9.62 0.87
N THR A 227 28.22 -8.51 0.24
CA THR A 227 29.22 -7.62 0.85
C THR A 227 28.69 -6.94 2.10
N GLU A 228 29.56 -6.52 3.01
CA GLU A 228 29.14 -5.79 4.22
C GLU A 228 28.44 -4.48 3.89
N GLU A 229 28.88 -3.79 2.83
CA GLU A 229 28.21 -2.57 2.37
C GLU A 229 26.78 -2.84 1.91
N PHE A 230 26.57 -3.90 1.10
CA PHE A 230 25.24 -4.31 0.67
C PHE A 230 24.36 -4.66 1.88
N LYS A 231 24.87 -5.46 2.82
CA LYS A 231 24.11 -5.85 4.03
C LYS A 231 23.71 -4.63 4.85
N LYS A 232 24.61 -3.69 5.04
CA LYS A 232 24.34 -2.46 5.79
C LYS A 232 23.20 -1.65 5.16
N ARG A 233 23.09 -1.62 3.86
CA ARG A 233 22.06 -0.85 3.12
C ARG A 233 20.77 -1.63 2.96
N ASN A 234 20.82 -2.88 2.53
CA ASN A 234 19.69 -3.62 2.00
C ASN A 234 19.23 -4.80 2.85
N ALA A 235 20.10 -5.41 3.66
CA ALA A 235 19.74 -6.55 4.49
C ALA A 235 19.52 -6.13 5.94
N LYS A 236 18.51 -5.29 6.15
CA LYS A 236 18.17 -4.86 7.51
C LYS A 236 17.65 -6.04 8.32
N PRO A 237 17.97 -6.10 9.63
CA PRO A 237 17.58 -7.23 10.48
C PRO A 237 16.05 -7.43 10.59
N TRP A 238 15.28 -6.38 10.42
CA TRP A 238 13.81 -6.40 10.44
C TRP A 238 13.17 -6.70 9.08
N SER A 239 13.95 -6.70 8.01
CA SER A 239 13.50 -7.15 6.70
C SER A 239 13.80 -8.64 6.53
N GLY A 240 13.24 -9.26 5.53
CA GLY A 240 13.47 -10.64 5.17
C GLY A 240 13.30 -10.84 3.69
N GLY A 241 12.99 -12.05 3.28
CA GLY A 241 12.74 -12.42 1.90
C GLY A 241 11.95 -13.71 1.84
N ILE A 242 11.74 -14.24 0.66
CA ILE A 242 11.10 -15.54 0.47
C ILE A 242 12.16 -16.61 0.15
N ALA A 243 12.13 -17.71 0.90
CA ALA A 243 13.04 -18.84 0.68
C ALA A 243 12.68 -19.62 -0.59
N SER A 244 13.58 -20.48 -1.04
CA SER A 244 13.44 -21.21 -2.31
C SER A 244 12.18 -22.07 -2.37
N VAL A 245 11.76 -22.67 -1.26
CA VAL A 245 10.54 -23.49 -1.20
C VAL A 245 9.32 -22.64 -1.51
N GLN A 246 9.16 -21.50 -0.84
CA GLN A 246 8.07 -20.58 -1.08
C GLN A 246 8.16 -19.97 -2.49
N PHE A 247 9.37 -19.62 -2.96
CA PHE A 247 9.54 -19.07 -4.30
C PHE A 247 9.16 -20.07 -5.40
N ASN A 248 9.42 -21.37 -5.21
CA ASN A 248 8.98 -22.40 -6.13
C ASN A 248 7.45 -22.54 -6.12
N TRP A 249 6.83 -22.58 -4.95
CA TRP A 249 5.38 -22.55 -4.83
C TRP A 249 4.77 -21.31 -5.52
N LEU A 250 5.34 -20.14 -5.30
CA LEU A 250 4.90 -18.90 -5.95
C LEU A 250 4.92 -19.02 -7.48
N LYS A 251 6.00 -19.56 -8.03
CA LYS A 251 6.11 -19.80 -9.49
C LYS A 251 5.03 -20.76 -9.98
N GLU A 252 4.82 -21.86 -9.27
CA GLU A 252 3.77 -22.84 -9.61
C GLU A 252 2.37 -22.21 -9.59
N GLN A 253 2.06 -21.36 -8.61
CA GLN A 253 0.76 -20.70 -8.54
C GLN A 253 0.58 -19.67 -9.66
N VAL A 254 1.61 -18.91 -10.01
CA VAL A 254 1.56 -17.95 -11.13
C VAL A 254 1.44 -18.68 -12.46
N ASP A 255 2.20 -19.76 -12.68
CA ASP A 255 2.14 -20.55 -13.92
C ASP A 255 0.76 -21.23 -14.06
N LEU A 256 0.17 -21.70 -12.96
CA LEU A 256 -1.20 -22.23 -12.95
C LEU A 256 -2.22 -21.14 -13.29
N ALA A 257 -2.10 -19.97 -12.70
CA ALA A 257 -2.97 -18.83 -12.98
C ALA A 257 -2.87 -18.41 -14.45
N GLU A 258 -1.66 -18.35 -15.01
CA GLU A 258 -1.42 -18.08 -16.44
C GLU A 258 -2.12 -19.10 -17.34
N LYS A 259 -1.96 -20.39 -17.04
CA LYS A 259 -2.60 -21.48 -17.78
C LYS A 259 -4.13 -21.42 -17.72
N GLU A 260 -4.68 -20.98 -16.59
CA GLU A 260 -6.13 -20.84 -16.37
C GLU A 260 -6.68 -19.48 -16.87
N GLY A 261 -5.84 -18.60 -17.41
CA GLY A 261 -6.23 -17.27 -17.86
C GLY A 261 -6.64 -16.34 -16.72
N LYS A 262 -6.19 -16.63 -15.49
CA LYS A 262 -6.44 -15.81 -14.30
C LYS A 262 -5.44 -14.65 -14.20
N LYS A 263 -5.84 -13.60 -13.50
CA LYS A 263 -4.97 -12.48 -13.09
C LYS A 263 -4.61 -12.61 -11.62
N VAL A 264 -3.44 -12.12 -11.26
CA VAL A 264 -2.87 -12.27 -9.92
C VAL A 264 -2.63 -10.92 -9.28
N ILE A 265 -3.09 -10.78 -8.04
CA ILE A 265 -2.65 -9.78 -7.08
C ILE A 265 -1.77 -10.50 -6.07
N VAL A 266 -0.67 -9.89 -5.67
CA VAL A 266 0.24 -10.42 -4.65
C VAL A 266 0.21 -9.51 -3.45
N CYS A 267 0.13 -10.04 -2.24
CA CYS A 267 0.31 -9.28 -1.01
C CYS A 267 1.44 -9.88 -0.16
N SER A 268 2.17 -9.00 0.50
CA SER A 268 3.31 -9.33 1.36
C SER A 268 3.51 -8.22 2.38
N HIS A 269 4.28 -8.47 3.43
CA HIS A 269 4.65 -7.38 4.34
C HIS A 269 5.75 -6.50 3.76
N ASN A 270 6.94 -7.08 3.46
CA ASN A 270 7.99 -6.31 2.79
C ASN A 270 7.67 -6.12 1.30
N ALA A 271 7.99 -4.95 0.78
CA ALA A 271 7.84 -4.60 -0.63
C ALA A 271 8.66 -5.51 -1.55
N LEU A 272 8.10 -5.92 -2.70
CA LEU A 272 8.67 -6.96 -3.57
C LEU A 272 9.45 -6.43 -4.77
N ALA A 273 9.66 -5.12 -4.87
CA ALA A 273 10.46 -4.54 -5.97
C ALA A 273 11.35 -3.41 -5.47
N PRO A 274 12.62 -3.33 -5.90
CA PRO A 274 13.43 -2.16 -5.66
C PRO A 274 12.76 -0.89 -6.20
N GLY A 275 12.70 0.17 -5.37
CA GLY A 275 12.07 1.44 -5.70
C GLY A 275 10.60 1.57 -5.29
N SER A 276 9.94 0.48 -4.86
CA SER A 276 8.57 0.55 -4.30
C SER A 276 8.54 0.85 -2.80
N ALA A 277 9.69 0.91 -2.16
CA ALA A 277 9.93 1.31 -0.78
C ALA A 277 11.35 1.84 -0.65
N ARG A 278 11.68 2.45 0.48
CA ARG A 278 13.04 2.93 0.77
C ARG A 278 14.04 1.77 0.75
N GLU A 279 15.30 2.09 0.46
CA GLU A 279 16.38 1.12 0.50
C GLU A 279 16.46 0.44 1.88
N GLY A 280 16.58 -0.87 1.89
CA GLY A 280 16.57 -1.68 3.12
C GLY A 280 15.18 -2.02 3.67
N MET A 281 14.11 -1.48 3.07
CA MET A 281 12.72 -1.79 3.45
C MET A 281 12.02 -2.71 2.43
N VAL A 282 12.72 -3.09 1.37
CA VAL A 282 12.27 -4.11 0.41
C VAL A 282 12.71 -5.50 0.87
N ALA A 283 12.06 -6.53 0.35
CA ALA A 283 12.48 -7.92 0.58
C ALA A 283 13.93 -8.13 0.09
N TRP A 284 14.71 -8.94 0.78
CA TRP A 284 16.14 -9.15 0.50
C TRP A 284 16.40 -9.62 -0.94
N ASN A 285 15.49 -10.40 -1.50
CA ASN A 285 15.54 -10.91 -2.87
C ASN A 285 14.47 -10.29 -3.78
N ALA A 286 14.06 -9.05 -3.49
CA ALA A 286 13.05 -8.31 -4.25
C ALA A 286 13.40 -8.15 -5.74
N ASP A 287 14.71 -8.04 -6.07
CA ASP A 287 15.19 -7.97 -7.44
C ASP A 287 14.87 -9.25 -8.24
N VAL A 288 15.05 -10.41 -7.63
CA VAL A 288 14.74 -11.72 -8.24
C VAL A 288 13.24 -11.89 -8.40
N ILE A 289 12.48 -11.57 -7.35
CA ILE A 289 11.01 -11.68 -7.33
C ILE A 289 10.41 -10.76 -8.39
N SER A 290 10.79 -9.48 -8.41
CA SER A 290 10.24 -8.51 -9.36
C SER A 290 10.60 -8.85 -10.80
N SER A 291 11.82 -9.33 -11.07
CA SER A 291 12.23 -9.77 -12.41
C SER A 291 11.38 -10.96 -12.89
N TYR A 292 11.06 -11.90 -12.00
CA TYR A 292 10.14 -12.98 -12.33
C TYR A 292 8.73 -12.44 -12.65
N PHE A 293 8.18 -11.55 -11.81
CA PHE A 293 6.86 -10.97 -12.05
C PHE A 293 6.80 -10.14 -13.34
N GLU A 294 7.85 -9.42 -13.68
CA GLU A 294 7.95 -8.69 -14.95
C GLU A 294 7.88 -9.64 -16.14
N SER A 295 8.48 -10.83 -16.04
CA SER A 295 8.38 -11.87 -17.07
C SER A 295 6.97 -12.48 -17.19
N LYS A 296 6.13 -12.32 -16.16
CA LYS A 296 4.75 -12.79 -16.04
C LYS A 296 3.73 -11.65 -15.97
N SER A 297 4.08 -10.49 -16.52
CA SER A 297 3.29 -9.25 -16.37
C SER A 297 1.89 -9.31 -16.99
N GLU A 298 1.63 -10.25 -17.88
CA GLU A 298 0.27 -10.50 -18.36
C GLU A 298 -0.62 -11.23 -17.35
N THR A 299 -0.03 -11.85 -16.35
CA THR A 299 -0.70 -12.60 -15.28
C THR A 299 -0.63 -11.83 -13.97
N VAL A 300 0.55 -11.46 -13.49
CA VAL A 300 0.74 -10.66 -12.27
C VAL A 300 0.53 -9.19 -12.59
N LYS A 301 -0.41 -8.54 -11.88
CA LYS A 301 -0.80 -7.16 -12.18
C LYS A 301 -0.42 -6.17 -11.10
N VAL A 302 -0.66 -6.52 -9.83
CA VAL A 302 -0.45 -5.61 -8.70
C VAL A 302 0.18 -6.38 -7.54
N CYS A 303 1.20 -5.79 -6.92
CA CYS A 303 1.77 -6.22 -5.66
C CYS A 303 1.48 -5.13 -4.62
N VAL A 304 0.92 -5.49 -3.46
CA VAL A 304 0.65 -4.58 -2.35
C VAL A 304 1.45 -5.01 -1.12
N ALA A 305 2.04 -4.06 -0.41
CA ALA A 305 2.89 -4.31 0.75
C ALA A 305 2.70 -3.24 1.84
N GLY A 306 3.18 -3.51 3.04
CA GLY A 306 3.33 -2.60 4.18
C GLY A 306 4.79 -2.31 4.48
N HIS A 307 5.17 -2.36 5.77
CA HIS A 307 6.54 -2.30 6.29
C HIS A 307 7.23 -0.94 6.16
N ASP A 308 7.22 -0.31 5.02
CA ASP A 308 7.81 1.03 4.84
C ASP A 308 6.75 2.10 5.06
N HIS A 309 6.70 2.62 6.27
CA HIS A 309 5.64 3.49 6.79
C HIS A 309 5.29 4.71 5.93
N PRO A 310 6.24 5.37 5.22
CA PRO A 310 5.89 6.46 4.29
C PRO A 310 5.13 6.02 3.04
N GLY A 311 5.04 4.69 2.84
CA GLY A 311 4.52 4.14 1.61
C GLY A 311 5.46 4.31 0.42
N GLY A 312 5.04 3.83 -0.74
CA GLY A 312 5.81 3.94 -1.97
C GLY A 312 5.09 3.34 -3.16
N TYR A 313 5.63 3.61 -4.35
CA TYR A 313 5.08 3.10 -5.59
C TYR A 313 6.12 3.06 -6.71
N ILE A 314 6.11 1.99 -7.46
CA ILE A 314 6.81 1.89 -8.74
C ILE A 314 6.03 0.99 -9.69
N GLN A 315 6.07 1.31 -10.97
CA GLN A 315 5.66 0.39 -12.04
C GLN A 315 6.92 -0.15 -12.72
N ARG A 316 6.99 -1.48 -12.86
CA ARG A 316 8.06 -2.14 -13.59
C ARG A 316 7.44 -3.07 -14.64
N GLY A 317 7.70 -2.79 -15.91
CA GLY A 317 6.93 -3.41 -16.99
C GLY A 317 5.43 -3.08 -16.85
N ASN A 318 4.58 -4.11 -16.88
CA ASN A 318 3.13 -3.99 -16.66
C ASN A 318 2.71 -4.42 -15.24
N VAL A 319 3.64 -4.50 -14.29
CA VAL A 319 3.37 -4.84 -12.88
C VAL A 319 3.50 -3.60 -12.02
N HIS A 320 2.52 -3.37 -11.16
CA HIS A 320 2.48 -2.26 -10.21
C HIS A 320 2.84 -2.74 -8.81
N TYR A 321 3.74 -2.04 -8.16
CA TYR A 321 4.20 -2.33 -6.80
C TYR A 321 3.85 -1.15 -5.91
N VAL A 322 2.98 -1.39 -4.95
CA VAL A 322 2.45 -0.37 -4.04
C VAL A 322 2.82 -0.74 -2.60
N THR A 323 3.44 0.16 -1.88
CA THR A 323 3.59 0.08 -0.43
C THR A 323 2.61 1.04 0.21
N ILE A 324 1.75 0.52 1.10
CA ILE A 324 0.70 1.29 1.77
C ILE A 324 1.31 2.08 2.93
N GLU A 325 0.90 3.30 3.09
CA GLU A 325 1.27 4.17 4.21
C GLU A 325 0.75 3.59 5.54
N ALA A 326 1.62 3.53 6.56
CA ALA A 326 1.33 2.90 7.85
C ALA A 326 0.23 3.62 8.64
N MET A 327 -0.65 2.84 9.28
CA MET A 327 -1.66 3.38 10.18
C MET A 327 -1.04 4.00 11.44
N LEU A 328 0.06 3.42 11.95
CA LEU A 328 0.78 3.89 13.14
C LEU A 328 1.18 5.36 13.05
N GLU A 329 1.68 5.81 11.89
CA GLU A 329 2.28 7.13 11.69
C GLU A 329 1.31 8.15 11.05
N ALA A 330 0.04 7.81 10.88
CA ALA A 330 -0.96 8.68 10.26
C ALA A 330 -1.37 9.84 11.17
N ASP A 331 -0.82 11.03 10.96
CA ASP A 331 -1.16 12.26 11.73
C ASP A 331 -2.65 12.63 11.61
N CYS A 332 -3.29 12.28 10.49
CA CYS A 332 -4.74 12.47 10.27
C CYS A 332 -5.63 11.43 10.97
N GLY A 333 -5.05 10.51 11.74
CA GLY A 333 -5.80 9.55 12.57
C GLY A 333 -6.14 8.22 11.90
N THR A 334 -5.86 8.02 10.59
CA THR A 334 -6.11 6.75 9.91
C THR A 334 -5.28 6.60 8.64
N SER A 335 -5.06 5.35 8.20
CA SER A 335 -4.47 5.01 6.90
C SER A 335 -4.98 3.65 6.45
N TYR A 336 -5.78 3.61 5.41
CA TYR A 336 -6.26 2.40 4.74
C TYR A 336 -6.75 2.74 3.33
N GLY A 337 -7.10 1.74 2.53
CA GLY A 337 -7.59 1.99 1.18
C GLY A 337 -8.55 0.93 0.68
N TYR A 338 -9.20 1.28 -0.43
CA TYR A 338 -10.03 0.40 -1.24
C TYR A 338 -9.33 0.14 -2.56
N LEU A 339 -8.88 -1.08 -2.80
CA LEU A 339 -8.31 -1.49 -4.09
C LEU A 339 -9.43 -1.97 -4.99
N GLU A 340 -9.90 -1.09 -5.84
CA GLU A 340 -10.93 -1.36 -6.86
C GLU A 340 -10.28 -1.99 -8.08
N VAL A 341 -10.76 -3.15 -8.47
CA VAL A 341 -10.27 -3.89 -9.64
C VAL A 341 -11.25 -3.74 -10.79
N TYR A 342 -10.77 -3.24 -11.91
CA TYR A 342 -11.50 -3.09 -13.16
C TYR A 342 -10.90 -4.00 -14.24
N GLU A 343 -11.50 -4.03 -15.41
CA GLU A 343 -11.06 -4.89 -16.52
C GLU A 343 -9.63 -4.56 -17.01
N HIS A 344 -9.28 -3.27 -17.01
CA HIS A 344 -8.03 -2.77 -17.60
C HIS A 344 -7.18 -1.94 -16.63
N GLU A 345 -7.62 -1.78 -15.41
CA GLU A 345 -6.92 -1.00 -14.41
C GLU A 345 -7.30 -1.45 -12.99
N CYS A 346 -6.45 -1.12 -12.03
CA CYS A 346 -6.76 -1.13 -10.63
C CYS A 346 -6.65 0.30 -10.08
N ILE A 347 -7.53 0.67 -9.17
CA ILE A 347 -7.50 1.98 -8.52
C ILE A 347 -7.45 1.76 -7.02
N LEU A 348 -6.39 2.22 -6.39
CA LEU A 348 -6.33 2.31 -4.94
C LEU A 348 -6.93 3.66 -4.54
N ARG A 349 -8.07 3.64 -3.84
CA ARG A 349 -8.65 4.82 -3.19
C ARG A 349 -8.19 4.85 -1.75
N GLY A 350 -7.24 5.72 -1.47
CA GLY A 350 -6.70 5.90 -0.13
C GLY A 350 -7.64 6.73 0.75
N VAL A 351 -7.61 6.42 2.04
CA VAL A 351 -8.31 7.15 3.10
C VAL A 351 -7.28 7.54 4.16
N GLY A 352 -7.36 8.78 4.62
CA GLY A 352 -6.40 9.32 5.57
C GLY A 352 -5.02 9.51 4.96
N ALA A 353 -3.99 8.90 5.56
CA ALA A 353 -2.62 9.00 5.06
C ALA A 353 -2.33 8.11 3.84
N CYS A 354 -3.19 7.13 3.56
CA CYS A 354 -3.03 6.25 2.40
C CYS A 354 -3.27 7.03 1.10
N LYS A 355 -2.30 7.02 0.21
CA LYS A 355 -2.35 7.76 -1.05
C LYS A 355 -3.15 7.00 -2.11
N SER A 356 -4.00 7.72 -2.84
CA SER A 356 -4.72 7.16 -4.00
C SER A 356 -3.78 6.95 -5.18
N ARG A 357 -4.00 5.85 -5.94
CA ARG A 357 -3.16 5.51 -7.10
C ARG A 357 -4.00 4.85 -8.19
N ARG A 358 -3.77 5.24 -9.44
CA ARG A 358 -4.38 4.62 -10.61
C ARG A 358 -3.35 3.77 -11.35
N MET A 359 -3.62 2.51 -11.57
CA MET A 359 -2.71 1.49 -12.08
C MET A 359 -3.33 0.83 -13.31
N ARG A 360 -2.79 1.10 -14.49
CA ARG A 360 -3.27 0.48 -15.74
C ARG A 360 -2.70 -0.93 -15.87
N THR A 361 -3.56 -1.94 -15.99
CA THR A 361 -3.18 -3.37 -16.02
C THR A 361 -3.21 -4.00 -17.41
N SER A 362 -3.51 -3.23 -18.45
CA SER A 362 -3.47 -3.68 -19.84
C SER A 362 -2.98 -2.58 -20.79
N GLU A 363 -2.38 -2.98 -21.90
CA GLU A 363 -1.95 -2.07 -22.99
C GLU A 363 -3.15 -1.60 -23.86
N TRP A 364 -4.24 -1.20 -23.24
CA TRP A 364 -5.38 -0.69 -24.01
C TRP A 364 -5.01 0.67 -24.61
N GLY A 365 -4.71 0.71 -25.92
CA GLY A 365 -4.40 1.95 -26.66
C GLY A 365 -3.39 1.82 -27.78
N ARG A 366 -2.64 0.71 -27.89
CA ARG A 366 -1.74 0.50 -29.04
C ARG A 366 -2.40 0.00 -30.33
N PHE A 367 -3.68 -0.36 -30.30
CA PHE A 367 -4.38 -0.96 -31.45
C PHE A 367 -5.46 -0.11 -32.11
N THR A 368 -5.62 1.15 -31.79
CA THR A 368 -6.34 2.06 -32.67
C THR A 368 -5.30 2.75 -33.56
N GLY A 369 -5.14 2.26 -34.80
CA GLY A 369 -4.29 2.84 -35.83
C GLY A 369 -4.76 4.23 -36.23
N ILE A 370 -4.67 5.17 -35.33
CA ILE A 370 -4.67 6.60 -35.57
C ILE A 370 -3.34 7.09 -35.01
N ALA A 371 -2.34 7.11 -35.88
CA ALA A 371 -1.16 7.91 -35.66
C ALA A 371 -1.62 9.37 -35.52
N ASN A 372 -1.63 9.84 -34.28
CA ASN A 372 -1.51 11.27 -34.02
C ASN A 372 -0.96 11.50 -32.64
N PHE A 373 0.29 11.93 -32.65
CA PHE A 373 0.87 12.97 -31.85
C PHE A 373 0.15 13.27 -30.52
N GLY A 374 0.67 12.72 -29.48
CA GLY A 374 0.32 12.97 -28.09
C GLY A 374 1.12 12.06 -27.23
N MET A 375 2.41 12.16 -27.33
CA MET A 375 3.40 12.21 -26.29
C MET A 375 3.01 11.63 -24.93
N LEU A 376 3.73 10.64 -24.56
CA LEU A 376 4.47 10.43 -23.29
C LEU A 376 4.31 11.59 -22.26
N THR A 377 3.09 11.76 -21.80
CA THR A 377 2.82 12.26 -20.47
C THR A 377 1.90 11.22 -19.86
N GLY A 378 2.50 10.29 -19.10
CA GLY A 378 1.74 9.56 -18.12
C GLY A 378 1.21 10.64 -17.18
N ASP A 379 -0.03 11.08 -17.41
CA ASP A 379 -0.74 11.87 -16.44
C ASP A 379 -0.86 11.01 -15.19
N ILE A 380 0.06 11.23 -14.27
CA ILE A 380 -0.14 10.90 -12.88
C ILE A 380 -1.16 11.96 -12.45
N ASP A 381 -2.44 11.64 -12.56
CA ASP A 381 -3.46 12.38 -11.85
C ASP A 381 -3.24 12.12 -10.35
N VAL A 382 -2.29 12.86 -9.79
CA VAL A 382 -2.18 13.07 -8.36
C VAL A 382 -3.39 13.93 -8.00
N ILE A 383 -4.40 13.31 -7.45
CA ILE A 383 -5.53 14.04 -6.88
C ILE A 383 -4.98 14.73 -5.63
N ASP A 384 -4.71 16.02 -5.82
CA ASP A 384 -4.60 17.10 -4.84
C ASP A 384 -4.18 16.69 -3.42
N SER A 385 -2.88 16.59 -3.19
CA SER A 385 -2.31 16.76 -1.87
C SER A 385 -1.59 18.10 -1.85
N ASN A 386 -2.01 19.01 -1.00
CA ASN A 386 -1.36 20.30 -0.75
C ASN A 386 -0.02 20.12 -0.01
N ASP A 387 0.82 19.17 -0.42
CA ASP A 387 2.13 18.96 0.16
C ASP A 387 3.20 19.65 -0.70
N PRO A 388 3.90 20.70 -0.19
CA PRO A 388 4.96 21.42 -0.91
C PRO A 388 6.17 20.55 -1.28
N GLU A 389 6.33 19.38 -0.72
CA GLU A 389 7.41 18.45 -1.06
C GLU A 389 7.07 17.62 -2.31
N GLU A 390 5.79 17.36 -2.59
CA GLU A 390 5.36 16.68 -3.81
C GLU A 390 5.47 17.59 -5.03
N GLU A 391 5.26 18.90 -4.88
CA GLU A 391 5.46 19.89 -5.95
C GLU A 391 6.94 19.93 -6.37
N LYS A 392 7.86 19.85 -5.43
CA LYS A 392 9.31 19.77 -5.70
C LYS A 392 9.73 18.46 -6.38
N LEU A 393 9.08 17.34 -6.04
CA LEU A 393 9.35 16.06 -6.68
C LEU A 393 8.80 16.03 -8.11
N ALA A 394 7.63 16.58 -8.34
CA ALA A 394 7.05 16.72 -9.68
C ALA A 394 7.91 17.66 -10.56
N ASP A 395 8.42 18.76 -10.02
CA ASP A 395 9.33 19.66 -10.72
C ASP A 395 10.68 19.01 -11.03
N TRP A 396 11.24 18.23 -10.11
CA TRP A 396 12.46 17.48 -10.34
C TRP A 396 12.30 16.41 -11.43
N ILE A 397 11.18 15.66 -11.42
CA ILE A 397 10.86 14.66 -12.47
C ILE A 397 10.70 15.33 -13.82
N ASN A 398 10.02 16.48 -13.89
CA ASN A 398 9.82 17.24 -15.11
C ASN A 398 11.13 17.83 -15.64
N ASP A 399 12.07 18.20 -14.78
CA ASP A 399 13.39 18.71 -15.16
C ASP A 399 14.28 17.59 -15.74
N GLN A 400 14.24 16.37 -15.18
CA GLN A 400 14.94 15.19 -15.71
C GLN A 400 14.39 14.76 -17.08
N LEU A 401 13.10 14.98 -17.34
CA LEU A 401 12.47 14.67 -18.62
C LEU A 401 12.69 15.75 -19.69
N ARG A 402 13.17 16.95 -19.33
CA ARG A 402 13.44 18.06 -20.24
C ARG A 402 14.85 18.11 -20.80
N THR A 403 15.78 17.26 -20.37
CA THR A 403 17.13 17.22 -20.95
C THR A 403 17.08 16.55 -22.32
N PRO A 404 17.43 17.26 -23.42
CA PRO A 404 17.45 16.67 -24.75
C PRO A 404 18.61 15.68 -24.84
N SER A 405 18.33 14.45 -25.22
CA SER A 405 19.36 13.51 -25.65
C SER A 405 19.94 13.96 -26.98
N SER A 406 20.99 14.75 -26.95
CA SER A 406 21.88 15.00 -28.08
C SER A 406 23.34 14.91 -27.63
N ALA A 407 23.81 13.69 -27.51
CA ALA A 407 25.22 13.39 -27.60
C ALA A 407 25.41 12.45 -28.79
N SER A 408 25.73 13.05 -29.94
CA SER A 408 26.28 12.36 -31.08
C SER A 408 27.65 11.78 -30.69
N PHE A 409 27.78 10.47 -30.70
CA PHE A 409 29.07 9.79 -30.63
C PHE A 409 29.78 10.01 -31.93
N SER A 410 30.89 10.77 -31.92
CA SER A 410 31.93 10.73 -32.94
C SER A 410 32.88 9.59 -32.58
N SER A 411 32.98 8.63 -33.48
CA SER A 411 34.07 7.64 -33.54
C SER A 411 35.35 8.34 -33.90
N ASP A 412 36.34 8.33 -33.00
CA ASP A 412 37.78 8.25 -33.26
C ASP A 412 38.49 8.41 -31.92
N ASP A 413 39.12 7.34 -31.46
CA ASP A 413 40.49 7.29 -31.01
C ASP A 413 40.79 5.92 -30.38
N SER A 414 41.51 5.16 -31.13
CA SER A 414 42.33 4.02 -30.69
C SER A 414 43.53 4.57 -29.92
N ASP A 415 43.74 4.14 -28.67
CA ASP A 415 45.13 3.91 -28.18
C ASP A 415 45.16 3.07 -26.89
N ASP A 416 45.85 2.02 -27.02
CA ASP A 416 46.72 1.24 -26.11
C ASP A 416 46.47 1.16 -24.60
N LEU A 417 46.04 -0.07 -24.24
CA LEU A 417 46.08 -0.57 -22.87
C LEU A 417 47.42 -1.28 -22.60
N ILE A 418 48.28 -0.67 -21.79
CA ILE A 418 49.46 -1.33 -21.23
C ILE A 418 49.09 -1.90 -19.85
N ILE A 419 49.11 -3.23 -19.77
CA ILE A 419 49.04 -4.01 -18.55
C ILE A 419 50.42 -3.99 -17.88
N ARG A 420 50.48 -3.58 -16.59
CA ARG A 420 51.57 -3.98 -15.66
C ARG A 420 50.99 -4.37 -14.32
N ARG A 421 51.19 -5.62 -14.03
CA ARG A 421 51.40 -6.45 -12.81
C ARG A 421 51.05 -5.82 -11.44
#